data_d06150e7a5d45bc616cb1bc1f655edeb
#
_entry.id   d06150e7a5d45bc616cb1bc1f655edeb
#
_cell.length_a   1.000
_cell.length_b   1.000
_cell.length_c   1.000
_cell.angle_alpha   90.00
_cell.angle_beta   90.00
_cell.angle_gamma   90.00
#
_symmetry.space_group_name_H-M   'P 1'
#
loop_
_entity.id
_entity.type
_entity.pdbx_description
1 polymer ?
#
loop_
_entity_poly.entity_id
_entity_poly.type
_entity_poly.pdbx_seq_one_letter_code
_entity_poly.pdbx_strand_id
1 'polypeptide(L)'
;MIISTGGTIVSVDKGGGAVPDAEAARSVVAPALDYLRGCGVECAPVEAFGSAGVDSSDMSPEEWLALSRIIARGRAEGVKKFLVVHGTDTMAFSAAWLSLTVRGAAVVLTGSQRTPGEEGFDGADNLLGAAKLLLETESGVLIYFAGEKFPGAYVHKEDSSALCAYVRTGGGASPCFGLPARITEAREAARKLAVVYLHPAYSGGFPHCARILVLCGYGAGNMAQRLHDELEAAYEGAERPVIIAASSCARGEKNPSRYGGVGMAELAGRNFTVFGQGSYSLEFLITLSYLALLSGGEHPEELLGRCLEKF
;
A
#
# COMPACT_ATOMS: atom_id res chain seq x y z
N MET A 1 1.91 -6.37 -20.12
CA MET A 1 2.57 -5.03 -20.05
C MET A 1 3.56 -5.05 -18.90
N ILE A 2 4.77 -4.51 -19.08
CA ILE A 2 5.75 -4.31 -18.00
C ILE A 2 5.85 -2.82 -17.75
N ILE A 3 5.60 -2.40 -16.49
CA ILE A 3 5.56 -1.00 -16.09
C ILE A 3 6.75 -0.76 -15.15
N SER A 4 7.67 0.12 -15.53
CA SER A 4 8.75 0.58 -14.65
C SER A 4 8.34 1.88 -13.96
N THR A 5 8.41 1.89 -12.64
CA THR A 5 8.18 3.09 -11.83
C THR A 5 9.48 3.70 -11.30
N GLY A 6 10.60 2.96 -11.36
CA GLY A 6 11.89 3.35 -10.79
C GLY A 6 12.31 2.46 -9.62
N GLY A 7 13.00 3.03 -8.66
CA GLY A 7 13.46 2.37 -7.43
C GLY A 7 14.84 1.72 -7.53
N THR A 8 15.31 1.13 -6.44
CA THR A 8 16.65 0.54 -6.27
C THR A 8 17.04 -0.44 -7.38
N ILE A 9 16.08 -1.26 -7.82
CA ILE A 9 16.27 -2.27 -8.86
C ILE A 9 16.77 -1.70 -10.21
N VAL A 10 16.50 -0.44 -10.47
CA VAL A 10 16.92 0.29 -11.69
C VAL A 10 17.84 1.45 -11.38
N SER A 11 18.42 1.49 -10.18
CA SER A 11 19.28 2.58 -9.73
C SER A 11 20.77 2.23 -9.89
N VAL A 12 21.58 3.26 -10.13
CA VAL A 12 23.03 3.15 -10.24
C VAL A 12 23.68 4.14 -9.29
N ASP A 13 24.70 3.73 -8.55
CA ASP A 13 25.50 4.66 -7.74
C ASP A 13 26.44 5.45 -8.66
N LYS A 14 26.30 6.77 -8.68
CA LYS A 14 27.13 7.72 -9.42
C LYS A 14 28.08 8.52 -8.52
N GLY A 15 28.36 7.97 -7.31
CA GLY A 15 29.28 8.60 -6.35
C GLY A 15 28.63 9.57 -5.36
N GLY A 16 27.30 9.58 -5.30
CA GLY A 16 26.52 10.40 -4.36
C GLY A 16 25.28 9.70 -3.82
N GLY A 17 25.24 8.36 -3.96
CA GLY A 17 24.10 7.51 -3.69
C GLY A 17 23.46 6.97 -4.97
N ALA A 18 22.69 5.91 -4.82
CA ALA A 18 21.99 5.26 -5.93
C ALA A 18 20.81 6.09 -6.42
N VAL A 19 20.76 6.36 -7.72
CA VAL A 19 19.64 7.08 -8.36
C VAL A 19 19.09 6.27 -9.53
N PRO A 20 17.77 6.33 -9.81
CA PRO A 20 17.18 5.65 -10.96
C PRO A 20 17.86 6.04 -12.28
N ASP A 21 18.11 5.05 -13.12
CA ASP A 21 18.83 5.20 -14.39
C ASP A 21 18.11 4.47 -15.52
N ALA A 22 17.94 5.15 -16.65
CA ALA A 22 17.16 4.62 -17.78
C ALA A 22 17.84 3.45 -18.50
N GLU A 23 19.18 3.39 -18.52
CA GLU A 23 19.93 2.28 -19.15
C GLU A 23 19.87 1.05 -18.23
N ALA A 24 20.06 1.25 -16.92
CA ALA A 24 19.87 0.19 -15.93
C ALA A 24 18.46 -0.37 -15.98
N ALA A 25 17.43 0.47 -16.09
CA ALA A 25 16.03 0.04 -16.20
C ALA A 25 15.82 -0.90 -17.40
N ARG A 26 16.34 -0.54 -18.57
CA ARG A 26 16.25 -1.39 -19.76
C ARG A 26 17.01 -2.69 -19.63
N SER A 27 18.23 -2.63 -19.10
CA SER A 27 19.10 -3.80 -18.91
C SER A 27 18.52 -4.82 -17.94
N VAL A 28 17.99 -4.35 -16.80
CA VAL A 28 17.42 -5.23 -15.75
C VAL A 28 16.12 -5.88 -16.20
N VAL A 29 15.30 -5.17 -16.98
CA VAL A 29 14.00 -5.70 -17.45
C VAL A 29 14.16 -6.66 -18.63
N ALA A 30 15.23 -6.58 -19.42
CA ALA A 30 15.43 -7.38 -20.62
C ALA A 30 15.31 -8.91 -20.39
N PRO A 31 15.93 -9.54 -19.39
CA PRO A 31 15.80 -10.99 -19.16
C PRO A 31 14.35 -11.45 -18.90
N ALA A 32 13.56 -10.66 -18.17
CA ALA A 32 12.16 -10.97 -17.93
C ALA A 32 11.32 -10.83 -19.20
N LEU A 33 11.61 -9.81 -20.03
CA LEU A 33 11.01 -9.65 -21.36
C LEU A 33 11.30 -10.85 -22.25
N ASP A 34 12.54 -11.30 -22.31
CA ASP A 34 12.95 -12.44 -23.14
C ASP A 34 12.33 -13.74 -22.65
N TYR A 35 12.25 -13.94 -21.34
CA TYR A 35 11.53 -15.07 -20.74
C TYR A 35 10.05 -15.08 -21.16
N LEU A 36 9.34 -13.97 -20.99
CA LEU A 36 7.91 -13.87 -21.34
C LEU A 36 7.66 -14.05 -22.85
N ARG A 37 8.52 -13.48 -23.70
CA ARG A 37 8.48 -13.69 -25.15
C ARG A 37 8.71 -15.14 -25.52
N GLY A 38 9.69 -15.80 -24.88
CA GLY A 38 9.94 -17.24 -25.03
C GLY A 38 8.74 -18.10 -24.65
N CYS A 39 7.88 -17.63 -23.74
CA CYS A 39 6.57 -18.25 -23.40
C CYS A 39 5.43 -17.85 -24.36
N GLY A 40 5.72 -17.15 -25.47
CA GLY A 40 4.70 -16.73 -26.44
C GLY A 40 3.85 -15.52 -25.99
N VAL A 41 4.32 -14.76 -25.01
CA VAL A 41 3.59 -13.57 -24.51
C VAL A 41 4.11 -12.31 -25.20
N GLU A 42 3.19 -11.56 -25.79
CA GLU A 42 3.50 -10.22 -26.32
C GLU A 42 3.71 -9.26 -25.13
N CYS A 43 4.83 -8.53 -25.15
CA CYS A 43 5.25 -7.65 -24.08
C CYS A 43 5.40 -6.22 -24.55
N ALA A 44 4.75 -5.30 -23.83
CA ALA A 44 4.89 -3.85 -24.02
C ALA A 44 5.53 -3.24 -22.77
N PRO A 45 6.77 -2.73 -22.84
CA PRO A 45 7.38 -1.96 -21.76
C PRO A 45 6.78 -0.54 -21.71
N VAL A 46 6.57 -0.04 -20.49
CA VAL A 46 6.04 1.31 -20.22
C VAL A 46 6.85 1.94 -19.10
N GLU A 47 7.32 3.13 -19.30
CA GLU A 47 7.96 3.99 -18.29
C GLU A 47 6.87 4.87 -17.66
N ALA A 48 6.52 4.61 -16.39
CA ALA A 48 5.38 5.26 -15.75
C ALA A 48 5.63 6.74 -15.44
N PHE A 49 6.87 7.07 -15.02
CA PHE A 49 7.25 8.38 -14.48
C PHE A 49 8.54 8.91 -15.13
N GLY A 50 8.61 8.83 -16.47
CA GLY A 50 9.81 9.17 -17.23
C GLY A 50 10.80 8.02 -17.36
N SER A 51 11.86 8.24 -18.15
CA SER A 51 12.77 7.16 -18.57
C SER A 51 13.59 6.53 -17.46
N ALA A 52 13.86 7.26 -16.38
CA ALA A 52 14.55 6.74 -15.19
C ALA A 52 13.58 6.28 -14.10
N GLY A 53 12.33 6.78 -14.11
CA GLY A 53 11.38 6.60 -13.03
C GLY A 53 11.68 7.49 -11.82
N VAL A 54 11.11 7.14 -10.67
CA VAL A 54 11.28 7.88 -9.40
C VAL A 54 11.80 6.95 -8.32
N ASP A 55 12.43 7.51 -7.28
CA ASP A 55 12.62 6.80 -6.03
C ASP A 55 11.25 6.54 -5.39
N SER A 56 11.07 5.35 -4.81
CA SER A 56 9.76 5.02 -4.23
C SER A 56 9.41 5.87 -3.00
N SER A 57 10.39 6.49 -2.35
CA SER A 57 10.15 7.43 -1.26
C SER A 57 9.49 8.74 -1.74
N ASP A 58 9.60 9.06 -3.02
CA ASP A 58 8.93 10.19 -3.66
C ASP A 58 7.53 9.86 -4.22
N MET A 59 7.10 8.59 -4.08
CA MET A 59 5.75 8.19 -4.49
C MET A 59 4.69 8.87 -3.64
N SER A 60 3.76 9.52 -4.29
CA SER A 60 2.60 10.19 -3.71
C SER A 60 1.29 9.57 -4.20
N PRO A 61 0.15 9.98 -3.66
CA PRO A 61 -1.15 9.56 -4.19
C PRO A 61 -1.38 9.90 -5.66
N GLU A 62 -0.73 10.92 -6.18
CA GLU A 62 -0.78 11.28 -7.61
C GLU A 62 -0.15 10.18 -8.48
N GLU A 63 0.98 9.62 -8.06
CA GLU A 63 1.63 8.48 -8.73
C GLU A 63 0.78 7.22 -8.65
N TRP A 64 0.12 6.95 -7.52
CA TRP A 64 -0.83 5.83 -7.42
C TRP A 64 -1.98 5.96 -8.42
N LEU A 65 -2.55 7.16 -8.54
CA LEU A 65 -3.60 7.44 -9.54
C LEU A 65 -3.09 7.28 -10.97
N ALA A 66 -1.88 7.78 -11.25
CA ALA A 66 -1.26 7.65 -12.57
C ALA A 66 -1.02 6.18 -12.92
N LEU A 67 -0.48 5.39 -11.99
CA LEU A 67 -0.25 3.95 -12.17
C LEU A 67 -1.56 3.19 -12.44
N SER A 68 -2.62 3.49 -11.67
CA SER A 68 -3.94 2.91 -11.90
C SER A 68 -4.51 3.27 -13.26
N ARG A 69 -4.30 4.49 -13.75
CA ARG A 69 -4.74 4.94 -15.08
C ARG A 69 -3.97 4.25 -16.21
N ILE A 70 -2.66 4.03 -16.04
CA ILE A 70 -1.84 3.25 -16.99
C ILE A 70 -2.41 1.83 -17.12
N ILE A 71 -2.66 1.17 -15.98
CA ILE A 71 -3.25 -0.18 -15.96
C ILE A 71 -4.65 -0.18 -16.58
N ALA A 72 -5.50 0.80 -16.23
CA ALA A 72 -6.85 0.90 -16.80
C ALA A 72 -6.84 1.09 -18.32
N ARG A 73 -5.91 1.89 -18.86
CA ARG A 73 -5.71 2.07 -20.31
C ARG A 73 -5.27 0.76 -20.95
N GLY A 74 -4.23 0.09 -20.42
CA GLY A 74 -3.78 -1.20 -20.95
C GLY A 74 -4.91 -2.24 -20.95
N ARG A 75 -5.75 -2.25 -19.90
CA ARG A 75 -6.93 -3.13 -19.85
C ARG A 75 -7.96 -2.83 -20.94
N ALA A 76 -8.20 -1.57 -21.23
CA ALA A 76 -9.08 -1.17 -22.33
C ALA A 76 -8.54 -1.61 -23.70
N GLU A 77 -7.22 -1.75 -23.84
CA GLU A 77 -6.53 -2.31 -25.00
C GLU A 77 -6.43 -3.85 -24.97
N GLY A 78 -7.05 -4.53 -23.99
CA GLY A 78 -7.09 -5.98 -23.89
C GLY A 78 -5.99 -6.61 -23.05
N VAL A 79 -5.08 -5.84 -22.46
CA VAL A 79 -4.03 -6.36 -21.58
C VAL A 79 -4.62 -6.87 -20.27
N LYS A 80 -4.30 -8.09 -19.89
CA LYS A 80 -4.80 -8.75 -18.67
C LYS A 80 -3.73 -8.93 -17.60
N LYS A 81 -2.45 -8.81 -17.95
CA LYS A 81 -1.32 -9.13 -17.07
C LYS A 81 -0.34 -7.96 -17.04
N PHE A 82 0.01 -7.53 -15.82
CA PHE A 82 0.87 -6.37 -15.58
C PHE A 82 1.98 -6.74 -14.60
N LEU A 83 3.23 -6.58 -15.02
CA LEU A 83 4.40 -6.68 -14.17
C LEU A 83 4.85 -5.26 -13.84
N VAL A 84 4.94 -4.93 -12.56
CA VAL A 84 5.34 -3.60 -12.09
C VAL A 84 6.68 -3.68 -11.41
N VAL A 85 7.67 -2.99 -11.96
CA VAL A 85 9.00 -2.81 -11.36
C VAL A 85 8.96 -1.58 -10.48
N HIS A 86 9.26 -1.74 -9.19
CA HIS A 86 8.99 -0.72 -8.16
C HIS A 86 10.11 -0.67 -7.11
N GLY A 87 10.32 0.49 -6.50
CA GLY A 87 11.19 0.61 -5.33
C GLY A 87 10.55 0.00 -4.07
N THR A 88 11.37 -0.56 -3.19
CA THR A 88 10.88 -1.41 -2.09
C THR A 88 10.20 -0.65 -0.96
N ASP A 89 10.51 0.65 -0.73
CA ASP A 89 10.06 1.39 0.45
C ASP A 89 8.54 1.62 0.47
N THR A 90 7.94 1.87 -0.69
CA THR A 90 6.49 2.10 -0.79
C THR A 90 5.76 1.07 -1.65
N MET A 91 6.43 -0.02 -2.06
CA MET A 91 5.80 -1.07 -2.88
C MET A 91 4.58 -1.69 -2.20
N ALA A 92 4.59 -1.87 -0.88
CA ALA A 92 3.45 -2.38 -0.13
C ALA A 92 2.23 -1.44 -0.20
N PHE A 93 2.44 -0.12 -0.16
CA PHE A 93 1.37 0.86 -0.36
C PHE A 93 0.81 0.81 -1.79
N SER A 94 1.69 0.77 -2.79
CA SER A 94 1.26 0.67 -4.18
C SER A 94 0.51 -0.63 -4.47
N ALA A 95 0.93 -1.75 -3.90
CA ALA A 95 0.23 -3.03 -4.01
C ALA A 95 -1.15 -2.99 -3.33
N ALA A 96 -1.25 -2.40 -2.14
CA ALA A 96 -2.50 -2.19 -1.42
C ALA A 96 -3.46 -1.30 -2.23
N TRP A 97 -2.98 -0.18 -2.74
CA TRP A 97 -3.75 0.72 -3.60
C TRP A 97 -4.27 0.03 -4.87
N LEU A 98 -3.40 -0.69 -5.58
CA LEU A 98 -3.79 -1.42 -6.78
C LEU A 98 -4.78 -2.55 -6.47
N SER A 99 -4.68 -3.20 -5.31
CA SER A 99 -5.67 -4.20 -4.85
C SER A 99 -7.07 -3.59 -4.75
N LEU A 100 -7.17 -2.34 -4.29
CA LEU A 100 -8.43 -1.61 -4.16
C LEU A 100 -8.99 -1.11 -5.50
N THR A 101 -8.12 -0.82 -6.46
CA THR A 101 -8.50 -0.04 -7.67
C THR A 101 -8.48 -0.83 -8.97
N VAL A 102 -7.76 -1.95 -9.05
CA VAL A 102 -7.63 -2.76 -10.28
C VAL A 102 -8.53 -3.98 -10.25
N ARG A 103 -9.49 -4.05 -11.19
CA ARG A 103 -10.40 -5.20 -11.35
C ARG A 103 -10.05 -6.04 -12.56
N GLY A 104 -10.17 -7.36 -12.45
CA GLY A 104 -10.14 -8.29 -13.60
C GLY A 104 -8.82 -8.28 -14.37
N ALA A 105 -7.71 -8.03 -13.68
CA ALA A 105 -6.37 -8.17 -14.21
C ALA A 105 -5.46 -8.79 -13.15
N ALA A 106 -4.39 -9.44 -13.58
CA ALA A 106 -3.29 -9.86 -12.74
C ALA A 106 -2.23 -8.77 -12.70
N VAL A 107 -1.82 -8.36 -11.51
CA VAL A 107 -0.73 -7.42 -11.29
C VAL A 107 0.27 -8.04 -10.33
N VAL A 108 1.52 -8.14 -10.74
CA VAL A 108 2.61 -8.57 -9.87
C VAL A 108 3.62 -7.44 -9.76
N LEU A 109 3.88 -6.98 -8.54
CA LEU A 109 4.90 -5.98 -8.24
C LEU A 109 6.17 -6.70 -7.78
N THR A 110 7.32 -6.13 -8.10
CA THR A 110 8.63 -6.58 -7.61
C THR A 110 9.65 -5.45 -7.62
N GLY A 111 10.78 -5.68 -6.97
CA GLY A 111 11.89 -4.75 -6.85
C GLY A 111 13.15 -5.46 -6.38
N SER A 112 14.11 -4.71 -5.86
CA SER A 112 15.31 -5.27 -5.22
C SER A 112 15.74 -4.48 -4.01
N GLN A 113 16.43 -5.13 -3.07
CA GLN A 113 17.11 -4.47 -1.96
C GLN A 113 18.46 -3.91 -2.37
N ARG A 114 19.12 -4.51 -3.35
CA ARG A 114 20.42 -4.11 -3.86
C ARG A 114 20.32 -3.51 -5.25
N THR A 115 21.26 -2.61 -5.59
CA THR A 115 21.35 -2.02 -6.93
C THR A 115 22.03 -2.97 -7.92
N PRO A 116 21.76 -2.83 -9.22
CA PRO A 116 22.52 -3.50 -10.26
C PRO A 116 24.02 -3.13 -10.14
N GLY A 117 24.89 -4.13 -10.03
CA GLY A 117 26.32 -3.94 -9.83
C GLY A 117 26.81 -4.18 -8.40
N GLU A 118 25.94 -4.18 -7.41
CA GLU A 118 26.28 -4.66 -6.07
C GLU A 118 26.37 -6.19 -6.03
N GLU A 119 27.34 -6.69 -5.24
CA GLU A 119 27.47 -8.13 -5.00
C GLU A 119 26.18 -8.69 -4.37
N GLY A 120 25.62 -9.74 -4.96
CA GLY A 120 24.36 -10.34 -4.52
C GLY A 120 23.13 -9.54 -4.91
N PHE A 121 23.16 -8.80 -6.01
CA PHE A 121 21.98 -8.16 -6.60
C PHE A 121 20.83 -9.16 -6.75
N ASP A 122 19.73 -8.89 -6.05
CA ASP A 122 18.55 -9.75 -5.96
C ASP A 122 17.49 -9.47 -7.02
N GLY A 123 17.64 -8.35 -7.75
CA GLY A 123 16.62 -7.87 -8.68
C GLY A 123 16.37 -8.79 -9.87
N ALA A 124 17.39 -9.49 -10.37
CA ALA A 124 17.25 -10.40 -11.49
C ALA A 124 16.37 -11.62 -11.13
N ASP A 125 16.61 -12.23 -9.97
CA ASP A 125 15.82 -13.37 -9.47
C ASP A 125 14.39 -12.94 -9.11
N ASN A 126 14.24 -11.80 -8.46
CA ASN A 126 12.95 -11.25 -8.11
C ASN A 126 12.12 -10.97 -9.37
N LEU A 127 12.71 -10.36 -10.39
CA LEU A 127 12.01 -10.01 -11.62
C LEU A 127 11.60 -11.25 -12.43
N LEU A 128 12.51 -12.24 -12.54
CA LEU A 128 12.21 -13.50 -13.23
C LEU A 128 11.13 -14.30 -12.48
N GLY A 129 11.21 -14.36 -11.15
CA GLY A 129 10.19 -15.01 -10.33
C GLY A 129 8.83 -14.32 -10.42
N ALA A 130 8.80 -12.99 -10.43
CA ALA A 130 7.59 -12.20 -10.63
C ALA A 130 6.98 -12.43 -12.02
N ALA A 131 7.79 -12.53 -13.07
CA ALA A 131 7.33 -12.87 -14.42
C ALA A 131 6.69 -14.26 -14.49
N LYS A 132 7.31 -15.26 -13.84
CA LYS A 132 6.73 -16.62 -13.72
C LYS A 132 5.39 -16.60 -12.97
N LEU A 133 5.37 -15.98 -11.79
CA LEU A 133 4.14 -15.84 -10.99
C LEU A 133 3.02 -15.14 -11.77
N LEU A 134 3.37 -14.12 -12.57
CA LEU A 134 2.39 -13.40 -13.38
C LEU A 134 1.72 -14.30 -14.42
N LEU A 135 2.45 -15.25 -15.01
CA LEU A 135 1.87 -16.22 -15.97
C LEU A 135 0.84 -17.14 -15.32
N GLU A 136 1.07 -17.51 -14.05
CA GLU A 136 0.20 -18.37 -13.27
C GLU A 136 -1.00 -17.64 -12.64
N THR A 137 -0.89 -16.31 -12.48
CA THR A 137 -1.92 -15.49 -11.81
C THR A 137 -3.00 -15.10 -12.81
N GLU A 138 -4.26 -15.45 -12.53
CA GLU A 138 -5.40 -15.07 -13.35
C GLU A 138 -5.89 -13.65 -13.07
N SER A 139 -5.97 -13.28 -11.79
CA SER A 139 -6.38 -11.94 -11.36
C SER A 139 -5.91 -11.63 -9.94
N GLY A 140 -5.93 -10.35 -9.58
CA GLY A 140 -5.51 -9.86 -8.27
C GLY A 140 -4.14 -9.21 -8.30
N VAL A 141 -3.74 -8.67 -7.14
CA VAL A 141 -2.50 -7.92 -6.96
C VAL A 141 -1.61 -8.64 -5.95
N LEU A 142 -0.41 -8.95 -6.38
CA LEU A 142 0.60 -9.65 -5.59
C LEU A 142 1.92 -8.87 -5.61
N ILE A 143 2.69 -8.97 -4.54
CA ILE A 143 4.13 -8.72 -4.55
C ILE A 143 4.83 -10.08 -4.66
N TYR A 144 5.84 -10.19 -5.51
CA TYR A 144 6.81 -11.29 -5.51
C TYR A 144 8.17 -10.75 -5.04
N PHE A 145 8.72 -11.33 -3.99
CA PHE A 145 9.98 -10.88 -3.42
C PHE A 145 10.68 -12.02 -2.68
N ALA A 146 12.00 -12.19 -2.92
CA ALA A 146 12.83 -13.21 -2.26
C ALA A 146 12.24 -14.64 -2.32
N GLY A 147 11.64 -15.03 -3.45
CA GLY A 147 11.05 -16.36 -3.62
C GLY A 147 9.62 -16.51 -3.09
N GLU A 148 9.06 -15.50 -2.44
CA GLU A 148 7.74 -15.54 -1.81
C GLU A 148 6.72 -14.63 -2.53
N LYS A 149 5.43 -14.95 -2.37
CA LYS A 149 4.31 -14.14 -2.87
C LYS A 149 3.47 -13.59 -1.74
N PHE A 150 3.15 -12.31 -1.83
CA PHE A 150 2.37 -11.57 -0.82
C PHE A 150 1.15 -10.93 -1.47
N PRO A 151 -0.08 -11.19 -0.99
CA PRO A 151 -1.24 -10.45 -1.47
C PRO A 151 -1.16 -8.98 -1.07
N GLY A 152 -1.46 -8.06 -2.01
CA GLY A 152 -1.24 -6.64 -1.83
C GLY A 152 -1.98 -6.00 -0.63
N ALA A 153 -3.11 -6.58 -0.20
CA ALA A 153 -3.85 -6.09 0.98
C ALA A 153 -3.26 -6.57 2.33
N TYR A 154 -2.28 -7.50 2.31
CA TYR A 154 -1.80 -8.20 3.51
C TYR A 154 -0.27 -8.25 3.58
N VAL A 155 0.40 -7.24 3.07
CA VAL A 155 1.87 -7.17 3.02
C VAL A 155 2.38 -5.94 3.73
N HIS A 156 3.48 -6.11 4.47
CA HIS A 156 4.20 -5.06 5.19
C HIS A 156 5.71 -5.22 4.97
N LYS A 157 6.42 -4.11 4.75
CA LYS A 157 7.89 -4.11 4.72
C LYS A 157 8.41 -4.07 6.16
N GLU A 158 9.00 -5.16 6.63
CA GLU A 158 9.46 -5.32 8.01
C GLU A 158 10.95 -5.02 8.17
N ASP A 159 11.75 -5.25 7.11
CA ASP A 159 13.21 -5.07 7.18
C ASP A 159 13.68 -4.14 6.06
N SER A 160 14.57 -3.20 6.42
CA SER A 160 15.11 -2.21 5.49
C SER A 160 16.29 -2.72 4.66
N SER A 161 16.92 -3.84 5.04
CA SER A 161 18.18 -4.32 4.47
C SER A 161 18.20 -5.80 4.11
N ALA A 162 17.41 -6.63 4.80
CA ALA A 162 17.34 -8.06 4.52
C ALA A 162 16.74 -8.32 3.13
N LEU A 163 17.26 -9.36 2.44
CA LEU A 163 16.67 -9.78 1.16
C LEU A 163 15.23 -10.27 1.32
N CYS A 164 14.87 -10.88 2.47
CA CYS A 164 13.49 -11.23 2.85
C CYS A 164 12.81 -10.06 3.56
N ALA A 165 12.62 -8.94 2.86
CA ALA A 165 12.20 -7.67 3.46
C ALA A 165 10.72 -7.60 3.86
N TYR A 166 9.87 -8.49 3.34
CA TYR A 166 8.42 -8.41 3.51
C TYR A 166 7.86 -9.51 4.37
N VAL A 167 6.77 -9.19 5.07
CA VAL A 167 5.99 -10.15 5.84
C VAL A 167 4.53 -10.09 5.47
N ARG A 168 3.86 -11.22 5.60
CA ARG A 168 2.42 -11.31 5.45
C ARG A 168 1.74 -10.99 6.77
N THR A 169 0.79 -10.05 6.76
CA THR A 169 0.02 -9.64 7.96
C THR A 169 -1.24 -10.47 8.16
N GLY A 170 -1.75 -11.09 7.10
CA GLY A 170 -2.98 -11.85 7.11
C GLY A 170 -3.23 -12.57 5.79
N GLY A 171 -4.48 -12.86 5.49
CA GLY A 171 -4.88 -13.52 4.27
C GLY A 171 -6.39 -13.45 4.04
N GLY A 172 -6.79 -13.71 2.82
CA GLY A 172 -8.18 -13.65 2.38
C GLY A 172 -8.30 -13.04 0.99
N ALA A 173 -9.52 -12.87 0.51
CA ALA A 173 -9.80 -12.14 -0.71
C ALA A 173 -9.51 -10.64 -0.50
N SER A 174 -8.76 -10.04 -1.40
CA SER A 174 -8.56 -8.59 -1.39
C SER A 174 -9.81 -7.90 -1.91
N PRO A 175 -10.40 -6.95 -1.17
CA PRO A 175 -11.53 -6.17 -1.67
C PRO A 175 -11.06 -5.27 -2.81
N CYS A 176 -11.94 -5.07 -3.81
CA CYS A 176 -11.64 -4.20 -4.94
C CYS A 176 -12.87 -3.37 -5.31
N PHE A 177 -12.72 -2.05 -5.31
CA PHE A 177 -13.77 -1.08 -5.60
C PHE A 177 -13.67 -0.50 -7.01
N GLY A 178 -12.47 -0.50 -7.58
CA GLY A 178 -12.13 0.24 -8.79
C GLY A 178 -11.85 1.72 -8.50
N LEU A 179 -11.39 2.45 -9.49
CA LEU A 179 -11.25 3.91 -9.37
C LEU A 179 -12.64 4.56 -9.28
N PRO A 180 -12.82 5.57 -8.41
CA PRO A 180 -14.07 6.31 -8.36
C PRO A 180 -14.35 7.04 -9.68
N ALA A 181 -15.62 7.12 -10.08
CA ALA A 181 -16.03 7.85 -11.28
C ALA A 181 -15.79 9.36 -11.14
N ARG A 182 -15.89 9.88 -9.94
CA ARG A 182 -15.51 11.24 -9.58
C ARG A 182 -14.38 11.18 -8.57
N ILE A 183 -13.34 11.97 -8.78
CA ILE A 183 -12.17 12.06 -7.92
C ILE A 183 -12.13 13.49 -7.42
N THR A 184 -12.19 13.69 -6.09
CA THR A 184 -11.87 14.97 -5.46
C THR A 184 -10.40 15.30 -5.69
N GLU A 185 -10.00 16.53 -5.41
CA GLU A 185 -8.59 16.88 -5.52
C GLU A 185 -7.74 15.97 -4.61
N ALA A 186 -6.76 15.28 -5.20
CA ALA A 186 -5.95 14.27 -4.53
C ALA A 186 -5.29 14.80 -3.25
N ARG A 187 -4.77 16.03 -3.32
CA ARG A 187 -4.13 16.70 -2.16
C ARG A 187 -5.13 17.06 -1.06
N GLU A 188 -6.33 17.45 -1.43
CA GLU A 188 -7.38 17.75 -0.44
C GLU A 188 -7.79 16.48 0.32
N ALA A 189 -8.01 15.37 -0.40
CA ALA A 189 -8.29 14.07 0.23
C ALA A 189 -7.16 13.65 1.17
N ALA A 190 -5.89 13.80 0.75
CA ALA A 190 -4.75 13.45 1.59
C ALA A 190 -4.67 14.27 2.89
N ARG A 191 -5.03 15.55 2.86
CA ARG A 191 -5.04 16.40 4.08
C ARG A 191 -6.09 16.02 5.11
N LYS A 192 -7.13 15.28 4.70
CA LYS A 192 -8.20 14.79 5.57
C LYS A 192 -7.92 13.42 6.19
N LEU A 193 -6.79 12.80 5.85
CA LEU A 193 -6.31 11.56 6.44
C LEU A 193 -5.17 11.86 7.41
N ALA A 194 -5.26 11.33 8.63
CA ALA A 194 -4.14 11.35 9.56
C ALA A 194 -3.85 9.95 10.10
N VAL A 195 -2.57 9.66 10.30
CA VAL A 195 -2.08 8.45 10.95
C VAL A 195 -1.32 8.87 12.19
N VAL A 196 -1.74 8.37 13.35
CA VAL A 196 -1.13 8.70 14.64
C VAL A 196 -0.58 7.44 15.27
N TYR A 197 0.74 7.42 15.47
CA TYR A 197 1.41 6.37 16.23
C TYR A 197 1.37 6.71 17.71
N LEU A 198 0.67 5.86 18.46
CA LEU A 198 0.57 6.01 19.91
C LEU A 198 1.79 5.41 20.60
N HIS A 199 2.29 6.10 21.61
CA HIS A 199 3.40 5.66 22.45
C HIS A 199 3.17 6.11 23.91
N PRO A 200 3.86 5.54 24.92
CA PRO A 200 3.59 5.85 26.33
C PRO A 200 3.70 7.34 26.70
N ALA A 201 4.55 8.10 26.00
CA ALA A 201 4.70 9.54 26.19
C ALA A 201 3.79 10.39 25.28
N TYR A 202 2.86 9.79 24.53
CA TYR A 202 1.91 10.56 23.70
C TYR A 202 0.97 11.35 24.63
N SER A 203 0.88 12.66 24.40
CA SER A 203 0.13 13.58 25.26
C SER A 203 -0.97 14.34 24.54
N GLY A 204 -1.63 13.71 23.57
CA GLY A 204 -2.66 14.34 22.74
C GLY A 204 -2.11 15.05 21.51
N GLY A 205 -2.80 16.08 21.03
CA GLY A 205 -2.47 16.72 19.76
C GLY A 205 -3.06 15.98 18.56
N PHE A 206 -4.30 15.49 18.70
CA PHE A 206 -5.01 14.85 17.61
C PHE A 206 -5.35 15.85 16.50
N PRO A 207 -5.13 15.48 15.21
CA PRO A 207 -5.31 16.38 14.08
C PRO A 207 -6.77 16.77 13.84
N HIS A 208 -7.16 18.00 14.16
CA HIS A 208 -8.56 18.50 14.03
C HIS A 208 -9.09 18.53 12.60
N CYS A 209 -8.23 18.56 11.58
CA CYS A 209 -8.67 18.57 10.17
C CYS A 209 -8.93 17.17 9.60
N ALA A 210 -8.63 16.11 10.37
CA ALA A 210 -8.80 14.74 9.90
C ALA A 210 -10.29 14.36 9.84
N ARG A 211 -10.71 13.79 8.71
CA ARG A 211 -12.01 13.11 8.55
C ARG A 211 -11.88 11.61 8.83
N ILE A 212 -10.70 11.05 8.61
CA ILE A 212 -10.33 9.69 9.00
C ILE A 212 -9.04 9.76 9.80
N LEU A 213 -9.05 9.12 10.95
CA LEU A 213 -7.92 9.03 11.87
C LEU A 213 -7.55 7.56 12.08
N VAL A 214 -6.41 7.15 11.54
CA VAL A 214 -5.84 5.83 11.79
C VAL A 214 -5.01 5.92 13.07
N LEU A 215 -5.49 5.31 14.14
CA LEU A 215 -4.79 5.23 15.43
C LEU A 215 -3.98 3.94 15.50
N CYS A 216 -2.67 4.05 15.35
CA CYS A 216 -1.76 2.93 15.45
C CYS A 216 -1.35 2.73 16.91
N GLY A 217 -2.11 1.88 17.60
CA GLY A 217 -1.92 1.59 19.03
C GLY A 217 -1.10 0.34 19.30
N TYR A 218 -1.30 -0.25 20.49
CA TYR A 218 -0.53 -1.38 20.99
C TYR A 218 -1.26 -2.71 20.75
N GLY A 219 -0.51 -3.78 20.59
CA GLY A 219 -1.02 -5.15 20.62
C GLY A 219 -2.26 -5.36 19.75
N ALA A 220 -3.39 -5.68 20.35
CA ALA A 220 -4.63 -5.97 19.64
C ALA A 220 -5.41 -4.72 19.16
N GLY A 221 -4.88 -3.52 19.30
CA GLY A 221 -5.57 -2.26 19.05
C GLY A 221 -5.96 -1.56 20.34
N ASN A 222 -4.99 -1.44 21.25
CA ASN A 222 -5.16 -0.78 22.54
C ASN A 222 -4.52 0.61 22.54
N MET A 223 -5.04 1.49 23.38
CA MET A 223 -4.44 2.79 23.70
C MET A 223 -4.54 3.06 25.21
N ALA A 224 -3.77 4.02 25.70
CA ALA A 224 -3.86 4.39 27.10
C ALA A 224 -5.24 4.96 27.42
N GLN A 225 -5.84 4.55 28.54
CA GLN A 225 -7.19 4.96 28.94
C GLN A 225 -7.35 6.50 28.95
N ARG A 226 -6.36 7.24 29.46
CA ARG A 226 -6.37 8.71 29.45
C ARG A 226 -6.54 9.31 28.05
N LEU A 227 -6.05 8.64 27.01
CA LEU A 227 -6.13 9.14 25.63
C LEU A 227 -7.54 9.04 25.06
N HIS A 228 -8.44 8.20 25.61
CA HIS A 228 -9.85 8.20 25.24
C HIS A 228 -10.50 9.53 25.63
N ASP A 229 -10.23 10.05 26.84
CA ASP A 229 -10.75 11.32 27.32
C ASP A 229 -10.12 12.51 26.57
N GLU A 230 -8.81 12.46 26.32
CA GLU A 230 -8.09 13.46 25.55
C GLU A 230 -8.59 13.54 24.08
N LEU A 231 -8.87 12.39 23.45
CA LEU A 231 -9.42 12.34 22.09
C LEU A 231 -10.84 12.89 22.05
N GLU A 232 -11.69 12.51 23.01
CA GLU A 232 -13.06 13.03 23.10
C GLU A 232 -13.05 14.55 23.26
N ALA A 233 -12.24 15.08 24.18
CA ALA A 233 -12.11 16.51 24.42
C ALA A 233 -11.57 17.26 23.20
N ALA A 234 -10.64 16.66 22.44
CA ALA A 234 -10.06 17.26 21.24
C ALA A 234 -11.13 17.54 20.15
N TYR A 235 -12.23 16.77 20.13
CA TYR A 235 -13.30 16.95 19.15
C TYR A 235 -14.61 17.44 19.76
N GLU A 236 -14.57 18.00 20.97
CA GLU A 236 -15.73 18.62 21.57
C GLU A 236 -16.22 19.83 20.75
N GLY A 237 -17.49 19.83 20.34
CA GLY A 237 -18.05 20.88 19.49
C GLY A 237 -17.57 20.88 18.03
N ALA A 238 -16.78 19.90 17.61
CA ALA A 238 -16.28 19.72 16.25
C ALA A 238 -16.83 18.43 15.61
N GLU A 239 -16.69 18.33 14.27
CA GLU A 239 -16.99 17.09 13.56
C GLU A 239 -15.99 16.01 13.97
N ARG A 240 -16.50 14.86 14.40
CA ARG A 240 -15.67 13.74 14.84
C ARG A 240 -15.16 12.94 13.65
N PRO A 241 -13.87 12.58 13.61
CA PRO A 241 -13.34 11.73 12.56
C PRO A 241 -13.84 10.29 12.69
N VAL A 242 -13.85 9.58 11.58
CA VAL A 242 -13.93 8.11 11.60
C VAL A 242 -12.60 7.57 12.12
N ILE A 243 -12.65 6.70 13.11
CA ILE A 243 -11.47 6.07 13.72
C ILE A 243 -11.22 4.71 13.08
N ILE A 244 -10.00 4.45 12.68
CA ILE A 244 -9.52 3.10 12.37
C ILE A 244 -8.56 2.69 13.49
N ALA A 245 -9.00 1.73 14.30
CA ALA A 245 -8.22 1.14 15.37
C ALA A 245 -7.21 0.16 14.77
N ALA A 246 -5.97 0.60 14.67
CA ALA A 246 -4.86 -0.15 14.11
C ALA A 246 -3.84 -0.54 15.18
N SER A 247 -2.89 -1.37 14.82
CA SER A 247 -1.81 -1.84 15.69
C SER A 247 -0.45 -1.62 15.06
N SER A 248 0.54 -1.30 15.89
CA SER A 248 1.95 -1.30 15.51
C SER A 248 2.52 -2.70 15.26
N CYS A 249 1.78 -3.76 15.64
CA CYS A 249 2.18 -5.14 15.37
C CYS A 249 1.83 -5.53 13.95
N ALA A 250 2.79 -5.96 13.14
CA ALA A 250 2.54 -6.43 11.78
C ALA A 250 1.70 -7.71 11.76
N ARG A 251 1.91 -8.61 12.73
CA ARG A 251 1.27 -9.93 12.80
C ARG A 251 0.41 -10.09 14.07
N GLY A 252 -0.44 -11.10 14.07
CA GLY A 252 -1.30 -11.45 15.19
C GLY A 252 -2.73 -10.94 15.03
N GLU A 253 -3.58 -11.35 15.97
CA GLU A 253 -4.98 -10.94 16.01
C GLU A 253 -5.09 -9.49 16.47
N LYS A 254 -5.75 -8.66 15.70
CA LYS A 254 -5.99 -7.25 16.00
C LYS A 254 -7.48 -7.03 16.23
N ASN A 255 -7.88 -7.18 17.48
CA ASN A 255 -9.26 -7.00 17.92
C ASN A 255 -9.32 -5.90 19.00
N PRO A 256 -9.73 -4.67 18.68
CA PRO A 256 -9.73 -3.54 19.60
C PRO A 256 -10.79 -3.65 20.72
N SER A 257 -11.68 -4.64 20.67
CA SER A 257 -12.65 -4.92 21.76
C SER A 257 -12.17 -5.95 22.78
N ARG A 258 -10.97 -6.54 22.57
CA ARG A 258 -10.46 -7.64 23.41
C ARG A 258 -10.23 -7.25 24.87
N TYR A 259 -9.85 -6.00 25.13
CA TYR A 259 -9.51 -5.53 26.48
C TYR A 259 -10.36 -4.31 26.85
N GLY A 260 -11.11 -4.42 27.96
CA GLY A 260 -11.86 -3.30 28.52
C GLY A 260 -10.95 -2.20 29.06
N GLY A 261 -11.40 -0.96 28.99
CA GLY A 261 -10.72 0.23 29.50
C GLY A 261 -9.58 0.76 28.61
N VAL A 262 -8.94 -0.10 27.82
CA VAL A 262 -7.80 0.28 26.95
C VAL A 262 -8.04 -0.06 25.48
N GLY A 263 -9.05 -0.83 25.15
CA GLY A 263 -9.39 -1.17 23.77
C GLY A 263 -10.00 0.02 23.02
N MET A 264 -9.49 0.32 21.82
CA MET A 264 -9.99 1.46 21.03
C MET A 264 -11.45 1.31 20.59
N ALA A 265 -12.03 0.09 20.63
CA ALA A 265 -13.47 -0.11 20.37
C ALA A 265 -14.37 0.68 21.34
N GLU A 266 -13.91 0.99 22.56
CA GLU A 266 -14.65 1.79 23.52
C GLU A 266 -14.95 3.22 23.07
N LEU A 267 -14.19 3.73 22.09
CA LEU A 267 -14.46 5.04 21.47
C LEU A 267 -15.85 5.08 20.79
N ALA A 268 -16.40 3.92 20.39
CA ALA A 268 -17.77 3.86 19.87
C ALA A 268 -18.81 4.33 20.90
N GLY A 269 -18.65 3.97 22.16
CA GLY A 269 -19.46 4.45 23.27
C GLY A 269 -19.32 5.97 23.54
N ARG A 270 -18.34 6.61 22.95
CA ARG A 270 -18.05 8.05 23.02
C ARG A 270 -18.44 8.79 21.72
N ASN A 271 -19.39 8.24 20.97
CA ASN A 271 -19.90 8.80 19.70
C ASN A 271 -18.86 8.95 18.57
N PHE A 272 -17.82 8.13 18.51
CA PHE A 272 -16.98 7.97 17.33
C PHE A 272 -17.46 6.79 16.49
N THR A 273 -17.35 6.90 15.18
CA THR A 273 -17.45 5.72 14.31
C THR A 273 -16.09 5.01 14.32
N VAL A 274 -16.05 3.76 14.75
CA VAL A 274 -14.82 2.99 14.94
C VAL A 274 -14.82 1.75 14.07
N PHE A 275 -13.73 1.54 13.34
CA PHE A 275 -13.45 0.32 12.59
C PHE A 275 -12.16 -0.34 13.08
N GLY A 276 -12.12 -1.68 13.04
CA GLY A 276 -10.94 -2.44 13.39
C GLY A 276 -10.08 -2.78 12.17
N GLN A 277 -8.77 -2.90 12.37
CA GLN A 277 -7.82 -3.28 11.32
C GLN A 277 -8.07 -4.68 10.75
N GLY A 278 -8.49 -5.64 11.59
CA GLY A 278 -8.54 -7.04 11.20
C GLY A 278 -7.16 -7.59 10.81
N SER A 279 -7.09 -8.35 9.74
CA SER A 279 -5.85 -8.95 9.24
C SER A 279 -5.13 -8.12 8.18
N TYR A 280 -5.69 -7.00 7.75
CA TYR A 280 -5.10 -6.13 6.74
C TYR A 280 -3.79 -5.49 7.22
N SER A 281 -2.92 -5.12 6.27
CA SER A 281 -1.72 -4.34 6.60
C SER A 281 -2.07 -2.88 6.90
N LEU A 282 -1.17 -2.17 7.58
CA LEU A 282 -1.34 -0.73 7.83
C LEU A 282 -1.37 0.05 6.51
N GLU A 283 -0.57 -0.35 5.54
CA GLU A 283 -0.53 0.21 4.19
C GLU A 283 -1.90 0.10 3.50
N PHE A 284 -2.57 -1.04 3.67
CA PHE A 284 -3.92 -1.22 3.14
C PHE A 284 -4.93 -0.29 3.83
N LEU A 285 -4.87 -0.13 5.15
CA LEU A 285 -5.76 0.79 5.86
C LEU A 285 -5.59 2.24 5.41
N ILE A 286 -4.33 2.67 5.22
CA ILE A 286 -4.01 4.02 4.75
C ILE A 286 -4.55 4.24 3.33
N THR A 287 -4.30 3.29 2.42
CA THR A 287 -4.77 3.40 1.04
C THR A 287 -6.28 3.28 0.90
N LEU A 288 -6.93 2.43 1.71
CA LEU A 288 -8.39 2.33 1.80
C LEU A 288 -9.02 3.63 2.31
N SER A 289 -8.45 4.21 3.37
CA SER A 289 -8.89 5.50 3.93
C SER A 289 -8.77 6.62 2.89
N TYR A 290 -7.63 6.65 2.20
CA TYR A 290 -7.42 7.61 1.13
C TYR A 290 -8.43 7.44 -0.01
N LEU A 291 -8.71 6.20 -0.43
CA LEU A 291 -9.71 5.91 -1.47
C LEU A 291 -11.11 6.36 -1.04
N ALA A 292 -11.48 6.16 0.22
CA ALA A 292 -12.76 6.59 0.76
C ALA A 292 -12.92 8.12 0.69
N LEU A 293 -11.88 8.86 1.08
CA LEU A 293 -11.84 10.32 1.00
C LEU A 293 -11.81 10.85 -0.44
N LEU A 294 -11.06 10.17 -1.31
CA LEU A 294 -10.92 10.53 -2.72
C LEU A 294 -12.24 10.38 -3.49
N SER A 295 -13.08 9.46 -3.06
CA SER A 295 -14.39 9.22 -3.68
C SER A 295 -15.38 10.39 -3.50
N GLY A 296 -15.01 11.41 -2.71
CA GLY A 296 -15.80 12.64 -2.53
C GLY A 296 -17.11 12.43 -1.79
N GLY A 297 -17.29 11.29 -1.13
CA GLY A 297 -18.46 10.99 -0.31
C GLY A 297 -18.44 11.80 0.98
N GLU A 298 -19.60 12.29 1.40
CA GLU A 298 -19.78 12.87 2.73
C GLU A 298 -19.63 11.81 3.83
N HIS A 299 -19.75 10.54 3.45
CA HIS A 299 -19.76 9.36 4.32
C HIS A 299 -18.66 8.35 3.98
N PRO A 300 -17.37 8.63 4.31
CA PRO A 300 -16.26 7.69 4.05
C PRO A 300 -16.45 6.35 4.76
N GLU A 301 -17.20 6.31 5.88
CA GLU A 301 -17.53 5.12 6.64
C GLU A 301 -18.29 4.06 5.83
N GLU A 302 -19.04 4.43 4.80
CA GLU A 302 -19.75 3.47 3.95
C GLU A 302 -18.77 2.58 3.17
N LEU A 303 -17.69 3.16 2.64
CA LEU A 303 -16.68 2.39 1.93
C LEU A 303 -15.82 1.57 2.89
N LEU A 304 -15.46 2.14 4.04
CA LEU A 304 -14.70 1.43 5.08
C LEU A 304 -15.46 0.21 5.60
N GLY A 305 -16.77 0.36 5.88
CA GLY A 305 -17.63 -0.72 6.38
C GLY A 305 -17.87 -1.88 5.41
N ARG A 306 -17.45 -1.75 4.15
CA ARG A 306 -17.46 -2.87 3.19
C ARG A 306 -16.27 -3.82 3.35
N CYS A 307 -15.25 -3.41 4.10
CA CYS A 307 -14.02 -4.18 4.34
C CYS A 307 -13.75 -4.43 5.81
N LEU A 308 -14.03 -3.43 6.64
CA LEU A 308 -13.61 -3.42 8.04
C LEU A 308 -14.80 -3.67 8.96
N GLU A 309 -14.53 -4.38 10.06
CA GLU A 309 -15.51 -4.57 11.12
C GLU A 309 -15.76 -3.24 11.85
N LYS A 310 -17.04 -2.90 12.02
CA LYS A 310 -17.48 -1.72 12.76
C LYS A 310 -17.82 -2.12 14.19
N PHE A 311 -17.41 -1.30 15.16
CA PHE A 311 -17.69 -1.47 16.59
C PHE A 311 -18.75 -0.49 17.08
#